data_3f3aabffe1773adbccb2c3654f7d95be
#
_entry.id   3f3aabffe1773adbccb2c3654f7d95be
#
_cell.length_a   1.000
_cell.length_b   1.000
_cell.length_c   1.000
_cell.angle_alpha   90.00
_cell.angle_beta   90.00
_cell.angle_gamma   90.00
#
_symmetry.space_group_name_H-M   'P 1'
#
loop_
_entity.id
_entity.type
_entity.pdbx_description
1 polymer ?
#
loop_
_entity_poly.entity_id
_entity_poly.type
_entity_poly.pdbx_seq_one_letter_code
_entity_poly.pdbx_strand_id
1 'polypeptide(L)'
;MAVRPSSLQVLDATRAPSGPLLPLDHGIVDGMARRIRYLRVSVTDRCNYRCTYCMPDSDASGVEFGARSELLTFEEIEQIATVFAGLGVRKIRLTGGEPTIRVGIVDLVRRLANVAGIEQVVMTSNGHLLDELAAPLAQAGLRGVHVSLDSLDADKFHRLTGRGDLTRVQAGIAAAARAGILRGINTVALQSENANEILNLCEFSWKHGAVPRFIEHMPMSSGAFYDASQQLSAQQIRQTIAAAFGGLTPAADKPQDGGPARYWVTPDGRQVGVISAMTEHFCDDCNRLRLTASGGLHACLGYDDSISLRDILRNGGDQSALHTAIAQSITGKRPGHSFESSGVGGPTKHMISVGG
;
A
#
# COMPACT_ATOMS: atom_id res chain seq x y z
N MET A 1 19.30 -7.36 33.61
CA MET A 1 20.24 -6.74 32.65
C MET A 1 19.36 -6.08 31.58
N ALA A 2 19.26 -4.74 31.62
CA ALA A 2 18.43 -3.99 30.69
C ALA A 2 19.17 -3.87 29.34
N VAL A 3 18.57 -4.39 28.27
CA VAL A 3 19.05 -4.21 26.91
C VAL A 3 18.69 -2.78 26.48
N ARG A 4 19.71 -1.96 26.23
CA ARG A 4 19.53 -0.62 25.66
C ARG A 4 19.00 -0.74 24.22
N PRO A 5 18.04 0.07 23.80
CA PRO A 5 17.62 0.11 22.40
C PRO A 5 18.80 0.57 21.52
N SER A 6 19.08 -0.17 20.46
CA SER A 6 20.09 0.17 19.47
C SER A 6 19.73 1.49 18.81
N SER A 7 20.66 2.43 18.85
CA SER A 7 20.58 3.73 18.18
C SER A 7 20.21 3.59 16.71
N LEU A 8 19.11 4.23 16.29
CA LEU A 8 18.78 4.50 14.91
C LEU A 8 20.02 5.08 14.20
N GLN A 9 20.55 4.36 13.22
CA GLN A 9 21.55 4.94 12.31
C GLN A 9 20.85 5.95 11.43
N VAL A 10 20.87 7.21 11.88
CA VAL A 10 20.59 8.35 11.02
C VAL A 10 21.71 8.39 9.99
N LEU A 11 21.40 8.08 8.74
CA LEU A 11 22.35 8.27 7.64
C LEU A 11 22.72 9.76 7.59
N ASP A 12 24.00 10.03 7.70
CA ASP A 12 24.55 11.40 7.73
C ASP A 12 24.18 12.14 6.44
N ALA A 13 23.37 13.18 6.56
CA ALA A 13 22.86 13.99 5.45
C ALA A 13 23.96 14.77 4.69
N THR A 14 25.20 14.71 5.16
CA THR A 14 26.33 15.50 4.59
C THR A 14 27.06 14.83 3.44
N ARG A 15 26.78 13.55 3.13
CA ARG A 15 27.43 12.84 2.03
C ARG A 15 26.62 12.98 0.74
N ALA A 16 26.87 14.04 -0.02
CA ALA A 16 26.30 14.23 -1.35
C ALA A 16 26.69 13.06 -2.28
N PRO A 17 25.72 12.48 -3.03
CA PRO A 17 26.04 11.48 -4.04
C PRO A 17 26.89 12.13 -5.15
N SER A 18 28.07 11.60 -5.41
CA SER A 18 28.96 12.02 -6.48
C SER A 18 28.57 11.39 -7.82
N GLY A 19 27.38 11.75 -8.35
CA GLY A 19 26.94 11.36 -9.67
C GLY A 19 25.93 12.37 -10.22
N PRO A 20 25.90 12.63 -11.54
CA PRO A 20 24.96 13.59 -12.10
C PRO A 20 23.53 13.09 -11.89
N LEU A 21 22.67 13.92 -11.32
CA LEU A 21 21.22 13.76 -11.37
C LEU A 21 20.84 13.70 -12.86
N LEU A 22 20.29 12.57 -13.30
CA LEU A 22 19.82 12.42 -14.68
C LEU A 22 18.77 13.49 -15.01
N PRO A 23 18.71 13.94 -16.28
CA PRO A 23 17.76 14.97 -16.71
C PRO A 23 16.32 14.60 -16.34
N LEU A 24 15.54 15.58 -15.91
CA LEU A 24 14.18 15.49 -15.41
C LEU A 24 13.17 14.84 -16.39
N ASP A 25 13.48 14.78 -17.67
CA ASP A 25 12.61 14.25 -18.74
C ASP A 25 12.42 12.73 -18.70
N HIS A 26 13.25 11.99 -17.97
CA HIS A 26 13.23 10.53 -17.95
C HIS A 26 12.73 9.92 -16.63
N GLY A 27 12.42 10.73 -15.63
CA GLY A 27 11.99 10.28 -14.31
C GLY A 27 13.13 9.68 -13.47
N ILE A 28 12.84 9.36 -12.21
CA ILE A 28 13.82 8.80 -11.29
C ILE A 28 14.05 7.32 -11.62
N VAL A 29 15.30 6.91 -11.74
CA VAL A 29 15.72 5.52 -11.95
C VAL A 29 16.61 5.12 -10.79
N ASP A 30 16.39 3.96 -10.20
CA ASP A 30 17.23 3.42 -9.13
C ASP A 30 18.47 2.70 -9.67
N GLY A 31 19.34 2.24 -8.76
CA GLY A 31 20.60 1.56 -9.12
C GLY A 31 20.42 0.24 -9.89
N MET A 32 19.20 -0.24 -10.07
CA MET A 32 18.83 -1.45 -10.83
C MET A 32 18.02 -1.12 -12.08
N ALA A 33 18.09 0.11 -12.57
CA ALA A 33 17.36 0.61 -13.73
C ALA A 33 15.83 0.55 -13.60
N ARG A 34 15.27 0.42 -12.38
CA ARG A 34 13.83 0.47 -12.15
C ARG A 34 13.37 1.92 -12.12
N ARG A 35 12.41 2.25 -12.97
CA ARG A 35 11.85 3.60 -13.06
C ARG A 35 10.79 3.81 -11.97
N ILE A 36 10.99 4.78 -11.09
CA ILE A 36 10.06 5.11 -10.02
C ILE A 36 8.99 6.06 -10.55
N ARG A 37 7.76 5.59 -10.62
CA ARG A 37 6.60 6.35 -11.12
C ARG A 37 5.44 6.41 -10.14
N TYR A 38 5.56 5.76 -8.98
CA TYR A 38 4.46 5.50 -8.07
C TYR A 38 4.86 5.80 -6.63
N LEU A 39 4.19 6.78 -6.02
CA LEU A 39 4.32 7.11 -4.60
C LEU A 39 3.11 6.60 -3.82
N ARG A 40 3.36 5.82 -2.76
CA ARG A 40 2.34 5.49 -1.76
C ARG A 40 2.47 6.47 -0.61
N VAL A 41 1.37 7.11 -0.22
CA VAL A 41 1.34 8.12 0.84
C VAL A 41 0.41 7.62 1.94
N SER A 42 0.97 7.31 3.11
CA SER A 42 0.19 7.12 4.32
C SER A 42 -0.26 8.47 4.82
N VAL A 43 -1.56 8.69 4.95
CA VAL A 43 -2.09 9.97 5.42
C VAL A 43 -2.40 9.96 6.92
N THR A 44 -2.39 8.81 7.53
CA THR A 44 -2.61 8.62 8.98
C THR A 44 -2.04 7.27 9.42
N ASP A 45 -1.57 7.20 10.63
CA ASP A 45 -1.18 5.96 11.32
C ASP A 45 -2.35 5.29 12.05
N ARG A 46 -3.55 5.89 12.04
CA ARG A 46 -4.74 5.41 12.75
C ARG A 46 -5.65 4.62 11.83
N CYS A 47 -6.34 3.62 12.40
CA CYS A 47 -7.35 2.82 11.72
C CYS A 47 -8.54 2.59 12.64
N ASN A 48 -9.73 2.51 12.07
CA ASN A 48 -10.96 2.12 12.78
C ASN A 48 -11.12 0.60 12.94
N TYR A 49 -10.25 -0.21 12.27
CA TYR A 49 -10.20 -1.67 12.41
C TYR A 49 -8.97 -2.12 13.21
N ARG A 50 -8.98 -3.39 13.63
CA ARG A 50 -7.91 -4.08 14.39
C ARG A 50 -7.65 -5.45 13.77
N CYS A 51 -7.28 -5.46 12.48
CA CYS A 51 -7.07 -6.71 11.76
C CYS A 51 -5.94 -7.53 12.38
N THR A 52 -6.19 -8.82 12.58
CA THR A 52 -5.33 -9.76 13.29
C THR A 52 -3.92 -9.86 12.70
N TYR A 53 -3.80 -9.69 11.38
CA TYR A 53 -2.53 -9.77 10.64
C TYR A 53 -1.83 -8.41 10.45
N CYS A 54 -2.47 -7.30 10.84
CA CYS A 54 -1.96 -5.94 10.61
C CYS A 54 -1.66 -5.19 11.91
N MET A 55 -2.65 -5.13 12.79
CA MET A 55 -2.61 -4.43 14.06
C MET A 55 -3.69 -5.01 14.98
N PRO A 56 -3.47 -6.16 15.60
CA PRO A 56 -4.38 -6.68 16.63
C PRO A 56 -4.46 -5.73 17.83
N ASP A 57 -5.42 -5.93 18.71
CA ASP A 57 -5.74 -5.00 19.81
C ASP A 57 -4.54 -4.50 20.59
N SER A 58 -4.61 -3.23 20.96
CA SER A 58 -3.51 -2.33 21.32
C SER A 58 -2.58 -2.80 22.45
N ASP A 59 -3.08 -3.55 23.42
CA ASP A 59 -2.29 -3.93 24.59
C ASP A 59 -1.22 -5.00 24.28
N ALA A 60 -1.42 -5.76 23.19
CA ALA A 60 -0.48 -6.78 22.73
C ALA A 60 0.36 -6.33 21.51
N SER A 61 -0.05 -5.29 20.78
CA SER A 61 0.57 -4.92 19.51
C SER A 61 1.81 -4.02 19.64
N GLY A 62 2.00 -3.34 20.76
CA GLY A 62 3.09 -2.38 20.93
C GLY A 62 3.06 -1.19 19.96
N VAL A 63 1.93 -0.94 19.28
CA VAL A 63 1.79 0.18 18.34
C VAL A 63 1.56 1.45 19.12
N GLU A 64 2.57 2.30 19.19
CA GLU A 64 2.44 3.65 19.67
C GLU A 64 2.06 4.59 18.52
N PHE A 65 0.95 5.32 18.69
CA PHE A 65 0.54 6.36 17.74
C PHE A 65 1.24 7.68 18.07
N GLY A 66 1.90 8.26 17.08
CA GLY A 66 2.50 9.58 17.21
C GLY A 66 1.49 10.67 17.52
N ALA A 67 1.95 11.82 18.05
CA ALA A 67 1.13 12.99 18.24
C ALA A 67 0.58 13.48 16.87
N ARG A 68 -0.63 14.05 16.86
CA ARG A 68 -1.21 14.60 15.62
C ARG A 68 -0.33 15.67 14.95
N SER A 69 0.43 16.43 15.74
CA SER A 69 1.39 17.42 15.27
C SER A 69 2.58 16.82 14.53
N GLU A 70 2.85 15.52 14.70
CA GLU A 70 3.91 14.81 13.98
C GLU A 70 3.47 14.32 12.60
N LEU A 71 2.17 14.30 12.34
CA LEU A 71 1.66 13.97 11.02
C LEU A 71 1.94 15.11 10.03
N LEU A 72 2.18 14.74 8.78
CA LEU A 72 2.24 15.70 7.68
C LEU A 72 0.89 16.43 7.54
N THR A 73 0.94 17.74 7.33
CA THR A 73 -0.23 18.51 6.92
C THR A 73 -0.56 18.22 5.45
N PHE A 74 -1.74 18.65 4.98
CA PHE A 74 -2.11 18.47 3.57
C PHE A 74 -1.24 19.34 2.66
N GLU A 75 -0.82 20.52 3.13
CA GLU A 75 0.11 21.40 2.44
C GLU A 75 1.50 20.75 2.28
N GLU A 76 2.01 20.12 3.34
CA GLU A 76 3.28 19.39 3.30
C GLU A 76 3.19 18.17 2.34
N ILE A 77 2.07 17.43 2.34
CA ILE A 77 1.85 16.32 1.41
C ILE A 77 1.78 16.82 -0.04
N GLU A 78 1.08 17.93 -0.31
CA GLU A 78 0.97 18.54 -1.63
C GLU A 78 2.35 19.03 -2.12
N GLN A 79 3.13 19.68 -1.26
CA GLN A 79 4.47 20.13 -1.58
C GLN A 79 5.39 18.95 -1.92
N ILE A 80 5.39 17.89 -1.13
CA ILE A 80 6.15 16.66 -1.41
C ILE A 80 5.69 16.04 -2.73
N ALA A 81 4.37 15.94 -2.96
CA ALA A 81 3.80 15.40 -4.19
C ALA A 81 4.23 16.18 -5.42
N THR A 82 4.31 17.52 -5.31
CA THR A 82 4.77 18.41 -6.39
C THR A 82 6.24 18.13 -6.73
N VAL A 83 7.09 17.94 -5.72
CA VAL A 83 8.49 17.57 -5.93
C VAL A 83 8.59 16.21 -6.65
N PHE A 84 7.84 15.20 -6.19
CA PHE A 84 7.82 13.89 -6.84
C PHE A 84 7.26 13.92 -8.27
N ALA A 85 6.27 14.76 -8.54
CA ALA A 85 5.72 14.94 -9.88
C ALA A 85 6.76 15.51 -10.84
N GLY A 86 7.53 16.52 -10.40
CA GLY A 86 8.68 17.06 -11.13
C GLY A 86 9.78 16.04 -11.41
N LEU A 87 9.92 15.05 -10.52
CA LEU A 87 10.85 13.94 -10.68
C LEU A 87 10.29 12.74 -11.50
N GLY A 88 9.10 12.87 -12.08
CA GLY A 88 8.52 11.86 -12.98
C GLY A 88 7.58 10.85 -12.31
N VAL A 89 7.21 11.02 -11.04
CA VAL A 89 6.11 10.27 -10.45
C VAL A 89 4.79 10.72 -11.08
N ARG A 90 3.96 9.76 -11.49
CA ARG A 90 2.67 10.01 -12.18
C ARG A 90 1.48 9.51 -11.38
N LYS A 91 1.73 8.63 -10.40
CA LYS A 91 0.68 8.00 -9.62
C LYS A 91 0.90 8.16 -8.13
N ILE A 92 -0.13 8.61 -7.43
CA ILE A 92 -0.17 8.67 -5.97
C ILE A 92 -1.24 7.70 -5.47
N ARG A 93 -0.87 6.86 -4.48
CA ARG A 93 -1.85 6.05 -3.75
C ARG A 93 -1.94 6.52 -2.31
N LEU A 94 -3.11 6.97 -1.94
CA LEU A 94 -3.45 7.27 -0.57
C LEU A 94 -3.73 5.98 0.20
N THR A 95 -3.09 5.87 1.34
CA THR A 95 -3.21 4.77 2.29
C THR A 95 -3.15 5.34 3.70
N GLY A 96 -2.85 4.50 4.66
CA GLY A 96 -2.64 4.88 6.05
C GLY A 96 -2.81 3.63 6.90
N GLY A 97 -3.26 3.84 8.12
CA GLY A 97 -4.14 2.88 8.73
C GLY A 97 -5.40 2.80 7.87
N GLU A 98 -6.31 3.74 8.07
CA GLU A 98 -7.44 3.90 7.15
C GLU A 98 -7.53 5.36 6.67
N PRO A 99 -7.33 5.65 5.38
CA PRO A 99 -7.27 7.03 4.89
C PRO A 99 -8.61 7.77 5.02
N THR A 100 -9.73 7.07 4.96
CA THR A 100 -11.08 7.68 5.01
C THR A 100 -11.43 8.27 6.37
N ILE A 101 -10.76 7.89 7.45
CA ILE A 101 -10.99 8.49 8.78
C ILE A 101 -10.25 9.83 8.96
N ARG A 102 -9.32 10.19 8.05
CA ARG A 102 -8.65 11.48 8.14
C ARG A 102 -9.59 12.59 7.69
N VAL A 103 -9.91 13.49 8.63
CA VAL A 103 -10.77 14.64 8.35
C VAL A 103 -10.19 15.46 7.19
N GLY A 104 -11.04 15.83 6.23
CA GLY A 104 -10.62 16.58 5.03
C GLY A 104 -10.01 15.73 3.92
N ILE A 105 -10.07 14.40 3.96
CA ILE A 105 -9.48 13.52 2.94
C ILE A 105 -9.95 13.84 1.51
N VAL A 106 -11.18 14.29 1.33
CA VAL A 106 -11.72 14.72 0.03
C VAL A 106 -10.98 15.95 -0.51
N ASP A 107 -10.62 16.88 0.38
CA ASP A 107 -9.84 18.06 0.00
C ASP A 107 -8.41 17.67 -0.41
N LEU A 108 -7.77 16.78 0.34
CA LEU A 108 -6.45 16.26 -0.03
C LEU A 108 -6.48 15.58 -1.41
N VAL A 109 -7.49 14.78 -1.70
CA VAL A 109 -7.64 14.15 -3.03
C VAL A 109 -7.71 15.22 -4.12
N ARG A 110 -8.52 16.30 -3.91
CA ARG A 110 -8.65 17.41 -4.87
C ARG A 110 -7.32 18.13 -5.08
N ARG A 111 -6.59 18.45 -4.01
CA ARG A 111 -5.25 19.06 -4.08
C ARG A 111 -4.29 18.21 -4.92
N LEU A 112 -4.17 16.95 -4.59
CA LEU A 112 -3.26 16.03 -5.29
C LEU A 112 -3.65 15.77 -6.76
N ALA A 113 -4.94 15.74 -7.07
CA ALA A 113 -5.43 15.61 -8.44
C ALA A 113 -5.11 16.84 -9.31
N ASN A 114 -4.88 17.99 -8.70
CA ASN A 114 -4.49 19.23 -9.38
C ASN A 114 -2.97 19.46 -9.43
N VAL A 115 -2.15 18.60 -8.80
CA VAL A 115 -0.69 18.69 -8.93
C VAL A 115 -0.26 18.39 -10.37
N ALA A 116 0.37 19.36 -11.00
CA ALA A 116 0.86 19.22 -12.37
C ALA A 116 1.81 18.02 -12.50
N GLY A 117 1.54 17.13 -13.46
CA GLY A 117 2.33 15.91 -13.68
C GLY A 117 1.80 14.68 -12.93
N ILE A 118 0.88 14.79 -11.96
CA ILE A 118 0.17 13.65 -11.40
C ILE A 118 -1.02 13.28 -12.28
N GLU A 119 -0.99 12.07 -12.82
CA GLU A 119 -2.03 11.55 -13.73
C GLU A 119 -3.11 10.78 -12.98
N GLN A 120 -2.74 10.13 -11.87
CA GLN A 120 -3.63 9.25 -11.12
C GLN A 120 -3.49 9.43 -9.61
N VAL A 121 -4.57 9.82 -8.94
CA VAL A 121 -4.75 9.68 -7.50
C VAL A 121 -5.67 8.49 -7.24
N VAL A 122 -5.18 7.50 -6.52
CA VAL A 122 -5.92 6.27 -6.18
C VAL A 122 -5.85 6.01 -4.69
N MET A 123 -6.71 5.13 -4.16
CA MET A 123 -6.78 4.87 -2.72
C MET A 123 -6.84 3.36 -2.42
N THR A 124 -6.37 2.96 -1.25
CA THR A 124 -6.71 1.67 -0.63
C THR A 124 -7.46 1.96 0.65
N SER A 125 -8.60 1.34 0.86
CA SER A 125 -9.49 1.57 2.00
C SER A 125 -10.09 0.27 2.50
N ASN A 126 -10.45 0.21 3.77
CA ASN A 126 -11.25 -0.88 4.33
C ASN A 126 -12.75 -0.79 3.95
N GLY A 127 -13.16 0.26 3.26
CA GLY A 127 -14.51 0.39 2.72
C GLY A 127 -15.56 0.92 3.69
N HIS A 128 -15.28 0.99 4.99
CA HIS A 128 -16.27 1.28 6.05
C HIS A 128 -17.02 2.61 5.89
N LEU A 129 -16.33 3.64 5.37
CA LEU A 129 -16.90 4.97 5.17
C LEU A 129 -17.15 5.32 3.70
N LEU A 130 -16.98 4.37 2.78
CA LEU A 130 -17.13 4.65 1.35
C LEU A 130 -18.58 4.81 0.90
N ASP A 131 -19.57 4.34 1.66
CA ASP A 131 -20.97 4.60 1.39
C ASP A 131 -21.27 6.11 1.37
N GLU A 132 -20.62 6.89 2.24
CA GLU A 132 -20.74 8.33 2.34
C GLU A 132 -19.72 9.07 1.46
N LEU A 133 -18.50 8.52 1.32
CA LEU A 133 -17.36 9.25 0.74
C LEU A 133 -17.08 8.93 -0.73
N ALA A 134 -17.63 7.84 -1.32
CA ALA A 134 -17.27 7.43 -2.66
C ALA A 134 -17.60 8.51 -3.73
N ALA A 135 -18.78 9.10 -3.69
CA ALA A 135 -19.17 10.13 -4.63
C ALA A 135 -18.38 11.45 -4.44
N PRO A 136 -18.20 12.00 -3.22
CA PRO A 136 -17.32 13.13 -2.99
C PRO A 136 -15.85 12.91 -3.43
N LEU A 137 -15.30 11.72 -3.18
CA LEU A 137 -13.94 11.36 -3.61
C LEU A 137 -13.82 11.30 -5.14
N ALA A 138 -14.80 10.71 -5.83
CA ALA A 138 -14.84 10.69 -7.28
C ALA A 138 -14.88 12.12 -7.87
N GLN A 139 -15.73 12.98 -7.32
CA GLN A 139 -15.84 14.40 -7.72
C GLN A 139 -14.56 15.19 -7.44
N ALA A 140 -13.82 14.83 -6.38
CA ALA A 140 -12.54 15.42 -6.07
C ALA A 140 -11.39 14.96 -7.00
N GLY A 141 -11.63 13.97 -7.87
CA GLY A 141 -10.65 13.48 -8.84
C GLY A 141 -10.00 12.14 -8.47
N LEU A 142 -10.53 11.40 -7.48
CA LEU A 142 -10.07 10.03 -7.22
C LEU A 142 -10.36 9.13 -8.42
N ARG A 143 -9.31 8.54 -9.01
CA ARG A 143 -9.42 7.69 -10.22
C ARG A 143 -9.69 6.23 -9.92
N GLY A 144 -9.48 5.80 -8.66
CA GLY A 144 -9.76 4.43 -8.30
C GLY A 144 -9.56 4.10 -6.82
N VAL A 145 -10.37 3.20 -6.30
CA VAL A 145 -10.22 2.63 -4.96
C VAL A 145 -10.11 1.11 -5.04
N HIS A 146 -9.21 0.56 -4.22
CA HIS A 146 -9.18 -0.86 -3.90
C HIS A 146 -9.71 -1.02 -2.48
N VAL A 147 -10.71 -1.85 -2.32
CA VAL A 147 -11.34 -2.10 -1.01
C VAL A 147 -10.82 -3.42 -0.45
N SER A 148 -10.45 -3.41 0.83
CA SER A 148 -10.04 -4.63 1.53
C SER A 148 -11.27 -5.38 2.03
N LEU A 149 -11.35 -6.68 1.68
CA LEU A 149 -12.44 -7.57 2.09
C LEU A 149 -11.90 -9.00 2.21
N ASP A 150 -11.77 -9.50 3.44
CA ASP A 150 -11.12 -10.77 3.71
C ASP A 150 -12.10 -11.94 3.87
N SER A 151 -13.41 -11.67 4.02
CA SER A 151 -14.44 -12.68 4.12
C SER A 151 -15.82 -12.13 3.74
N LEU A 152 -16.70 -13.01 3.25
CA LEU A 152 -18.13 -12.74 3.02
C LEU A 152 -19.02 -13.28 4.14
N ASP A 153 -18.45 -13.96 5.13
CA ASP A 153 -19.08 -14.36 6.38
C ASP A 153 -18.91 -13.25 7.41
N ALA A 154 -20.03 -12.76 7.97
CA ALA A 154 -20.03 -11.60 8.88
C ALA A 154 -19.26 -11.86 10.18
N ASP A 155 -19.41 -13.04 10.76
CA ASP A 155 -18.75 -13.39 12.03
C ASP A 155 -17.24 -13.57 11.80
N LYS A 156 -16.85 -14.22 10.72
CA LYS A 156 -15.45 -14.36 10.32
C LYS A 156 -14.82 -13.00 10.01
N PHE A 157 -15.51 -12.17 9.22
CA PHE A 157 -15.05 -10.82 8.91
C PHE A 157 -14.83 -9.99 10.17
N HIS A 158 -15.78 -10.06 11.11
CA HIS A 158 -15.65 -9.39 12.41
C HIS A 158 -14.43 -9.90 13.21
N ARG A 159 -14.23 -11.21 13.29
CA ARG A 159 -13.06 -11.80 13.98
C ARG A 159 -11.75 -11.36 13.34
N LEU A 160 -11.64 -11.41 12.00
CA LEU A 160 -10.42 -11.03 11.28
C LEU A 160 -10.08 -9.55 11.41
N THR A 161 -11.10 -8.69 11.44
CA THR A 161 -10.94 -7.24 11.45
C THR A 161 -11.06 -6.60 12.84
N GLY A 162 -11.47 -7.38 13.85
CA GLY A 162 -11.66 -6.97 15.25
C GLY A 162 -12.81 -6.00 15.50
N ARG A 163 -13.13 -5.14 14.52
CA ARG A 163 -14.18 -4.09 14.63
C ARG A 163 -14.93 -3.87 13.32
N GLY A 164 -14.71 -4.71 12.32
CA GLY A 164 -15.31 -4.53 11.01
C GLY A 164 -16.79 -4.88 11.01
N ASP A 165 -17.54 -4.15 10.20
CA ASP A 165 -18.93 -4.40 9.86
C ASP A 165 -19.03 -4.71 8.37
N LEU A 166 -19.29 -5.98 8.04
CA LEU A 166 -19.37 -6.46 6.67
C LEU A 166 -20.45 -5.72 5.86
N THR A 167 -21.59 -5.42 6.48
CA THR A 167 -22.71 -4.72 5.82
C THR A 167 -22.29 -3.33 5.37
N ARG A 168 -21.58 -2.60 6.20
CA ARG A 168 -21.04 -1.28 5.84
C ARG A 168 -19.99 -1.36 4.72
N VAL A 169 -19.12 -2.35 4.76
CA VAL A 169 -18.12 -2.54 3.71
C VAL A 169 -18.79 -2.88 2.38
N GLN A 170 -19.78 -3.75 2.37
CA GLN A 170 -20.53 -4.09 1.16
C GLN A 170 -21.27 -2.86 0.59
N ALA A 171 -21.90 -2.04 1.47
CA ALA A 171 -22.51 -0.78 1.06
C ALA A 171 -21.47 0.18 0.45
N GLY A 172 -20.29 0.29 1.05
CA GLY A 172 -19.18 1.08 0.55
C GLY A 172 -18.65 0.60 -0.81
N ILE A 173 -18.53 -0.72 -1.01
CA ILE A 173 -18.17 -1.32 -2.30
C ILE A 173 -19.20 -0.96 -3.37
N ALA A 174 -20.49 -1.12 -3.06
CA ALA A 174 -21.56 -0.76 -3.99
C ALA A 174 -21.57 0.74 -4.32
N ALA A 175 -21.31 1.62 -3.34
CA ALA A 175 -21.20 3.05 -3.56
C ALA A 175 -19.99 3.41 -4.43
N ALA A 176 -18.84 2.80 -4.20
CA ALA A 176 -17.64 2.99 -5.01
C ALA A 176 -17.84 2.50 -6.47
N ALA A 177 -18.58 1.41 -6.66
CA ALA A 177 -18.97 0.92 -7.99
C ALA A 177 -19.89 1.91 -8.69
N ARG A 178 -20.94 2.40 -8.04
CA ARG A 178 -21.86 3.43 -8.59
C ARG A 178 -21.15 4.74 -8.93
N ALA A 179 -20.16 5.13 -8.11
CA ALA A 179 -19.35 6.32 -8.37
C ALA A 179 -18.28 6.12 -9.47
N GLY A 180 -18.17 4.92 -10.04
CA GLY A 180 -17.22 4.59 -11.12
C GLY A 180 -15.75 4.54 -10.69
N ILE A 181 -15.47 4.47 -9.37
CA ILE A 181 -14.10 4.46 -8.83
C ILE A 181 -13.65 3.11 -8.30
N LEU A 182 -14.52 2.11 -8.15
CA LEU A 182 -14.11 0.77 -7.73
C LEU A 182 -13.20 0.14 -8.79
N ARG A 183 -12.03 -0.35 -8.39
CA ARG A 183 -11.07 -1.03 -9.29
C ARG A 183 -10.79 -2.46 -8.90
N GLY A 184 -10.78 -2.77 -7.62
CA GLY A 184 -10.53 -4.12 -7.17
C GLY A 184 -10.82 -4.32 -5.70
N ILE A 185 -10.94 -5.57 -5.32
CA ILE A 185 -11.13 -6.02 -3.95
C ILE A 185 -9.88 -6.79 -3.55
N ASN A 186 -9.24 -6.35 -2.46
CA ASN A 186 -8.04 -6.97 -1.92
C ASN A 186 -8.42 -7.93 -0.78
N THR A 187 -7.86 -9.13 -0.80
CA THR A 187 -8.01 -10.12 0.26
C THR A 187 -6.62 -10.60 0.68
N VAL A 188 -6.30 -10.52 1.96
CA VAL A 188 -5.15 -11.25 2.52
C VAL A 188 -5.54 -12.71 2.63
N ALA A 189 -4.87 -13.55 1.85
CA ALA A 189 -5.22 -14.97 1.77
C ALA A 189 -4.57 -15.74 2.94
N LEU A 190 -5.40 -16.34 3.79
CA LEU A 190 -5.01 -17.08 4.99
C LEU A 190 -5.58 -18.50 4.94
N GLN A 191 -4.71 -19.51 5.11
CA GLN A 191 -5.05 -20.92 4.90
C GLN A 191 -6.24 -21.40 5.72
N SER A 192 -6.27 -21.14 7.03
CA SER A 192 -7.35 -21.63 7.92
C SER A 192 -8.55 -20.70 7.97
N GLU A 193 -8.41 -19.46 7.51
CA GLU A 193 -9.46 -18.46 7.67
C GLU A 193 -10.36 -18.35 6.43
N ASN A 194 -9.75 -18.07 5.27
CA ASN A 194 -10.53 -17.70 4.08
C ASN A 194 -10.13 -18.42 2.79
N ALA A 195 -9.27 -19.45 2.85
CA ALA A 195 -8.91 -20.24 1.68
C ALA A 195 -10.15 -20.87 1.00
N ASN A 196 -11.16 -21.24 1.78
CA ASN A 196 -12.43 -21.78 1.29
C ASN A 196 -13.38 -20.74 0.69
N GLU A 197 -13.09 -19.45 0.83
CA GLU A 197 -13.89 -18.35 0.29
C GLU A 197 -13.33 -17.74 -1.00
N ILE A 198 -12.15 -18.19 -1.47
CA ILE A 198 -11.47 -17.62 -2.66
C ILE A 198 -12.42 -17.50 -3.85
N LEU A 199 -13.21 -18.54 -4.14
CA LEU A 199 -14.12 -18.56 -5.29
C LEU A 199 -15.29 -17.57 -5.10
N ASN A 200 -15.87 -17.57 -3.92
CA ASN A 200 -16.98 -16.66 -3.58
C ASN A 200 -16.52 -15.19 -3.61
N LEU A 201 -15.28 -14.91 -3.14
CA LEU A 201 -14.68 -13.57 -3.22
C LEU A 201 -14.40 -13.16 -4.67
N CYS A 202 -14.03 -14.09 -5.54
CA CYS A 202 -13.92 -13.84 -6.98
C CYS A 202 -15.27 -13.43 -7.56
N GLU A 203 -16.29 -14.24 -7.36
CA GLU A 203 -17.64 -13.99 -7.91
C GLU A 203 -18.24 -12.69 -7.36
N PHE A 204 -18.09 -12.45 -6.05
CA PHE A 204 -18.51 -11.20 -5.43
C PHE A 204 -17.83 -9.99 -6.08
N SER A 205 -16.52 -10.06 -6.28
CA SER A 205 -15.76 -8.98 -6.88
C SER A 205 -16.22 -8.68 -8.30
N TRP A 206 -16.32 -9.70 -9.14
CA TRP A 206 -16.76 -9.57 -10.53
C TRP A 206 -18.20 -9.05 -10.66
N LYS A 207 -19.10 -9.50 -9.77
CA LYS A 207 -20.47 -8.98 -9.70
C LYS A 207 -20.53 -7.46 -9.50
N HIS A 208 -19.54 -6.88 -8.83
CA HIS A 208 -19.43 -5.43 -8.59
C HIS A 208 -18.53 -4.72 -9.64
N GLY A 209 -18.10 -5.41 -10.71
CA GLY A 209 -17.21 -4.86 -11.73
C GLY A 209 -15.79 -4.62 -11.24
N ALA A 210 -15.36 -5.31 -10.18
CA ALA A 210 -14.04 -5.19 -9.58
C ALA A 210 -13.17 -6.41 -9.87
N VAL A 211 -11.84 -6.22 -9.89
CA VAL A 211 -10.89 -7.32 -9.98
C VAL A 211 -10.59 -7.85 -8.58
N PRO A 212 -10.85 -9.15 -8.27
CA PRO A 212 -10.39 -9.78 -7.05
C PRO A 212 -8.86 -9.84 -7.03
N ARG A 213 -8.25 -9.50 -5.89
CA ARG A 213 -6.80 -9.45 -5.73
C ARG A 213 -6.39 -10.11 -4.43
N PHE A 214 -5.76 -11.26 -4.53
CA PHE A 214 -5.29 -12.01 -3.37
C PHE A 214 -3.85 -11.63 -3.04
N ILE A 215 -3.57 -11.44 -1.75
CA ILE A 215 -2.29 -10.97 -1.22
C ILE A 215 -1.74 -12.05 -0.31
N GLU A 216 -0.53 -12.51 -0.56
CA GLU A 216 0.18 -13.37 0.37
C GLU A 216 0.48 -12.63 1.69
N HIS A 217 0.27 -13.31 2.80
CA HIS A 217 0.58 -12.77 4.13
C HIS A 217 2.09 -12.52 4.26
N MET A 218 2.48 -11.36 4.79
CA MET A 218 3.87 -10.91 4.90
C MET A 218 4.29 -10.76 6.37
N PRO A 219 5.52 -11.15 6.75
CA PRO A 219 6.03 -11.05 8.12
C PRO A 219 6.46 -9.60 8.44
N MET A 220 5.49 -8.72 8.62
CA MET A 220 5.70 -7.38 9.15
C MET A 220 5.85 -7.42 10.69
N SER A 221 6.31 -6.32 11.31
CA SER A 221 6.45 -6.23 12.77
C SER A 221 7.38 -7.31 13.33
N SER A 222 8.51 -7.53 12.67
CA SER A 222 9.44 -8.64 12.99
C SER A 222 8.77 -10.01 13.02
N GLY A 223 7.71 -10.20 12.23
CA GLY A 223 6.96 -11.46 12.19
C GLY A 223 5.96 -11.66 13.34
N ALA A 224 5.74 -10.67 14.20
CA ALA A 224 4.92 -10.82 15.41
C ALA A 224 3.48 -11.29 15.15
N PHE A 225 2.92 -10.98 13.97
CA PHE A 225 1.56 -11.36 13.56
C PHE A 225 1.56 -12.32 12.36
N TYR A 226 2.71 -12.92 12.06
CA TYR A 226 2.87 -13.85 10.96
C TYR A 226 2.90 -15.28 11.48
N ASP A 227 2.07 -16.11 10.87
CA ASP A 227 2.08 -17.54 11.09
C ASP A 227 2.32 -18.24 9.74
N ALA A 228 3.45 -18.91 9.61
CA ALA A 228 3.83 -19.63 8.39
C ALA A 228 2.81 -20.71 7.99
N SER A 229 2.08 -21.29 8.96
CA SER A 229 1.03 -22.28 8.69
C SER A 229 -0.19 -21.67 7.98
N GLN A 230 -0.38 -20.35 8.09
CA GLN A 230 -1.43 -19.59 7.41
C GLN A 230 -1.06 -19.17 5.99
N GLN A 231 0.18 -19.43 5.57
CA GLN A 231 0.63 -19.04 4.24
C GLN A 231 -0.12 -19.81 3.16
N LEU A 232 -0.82 -19.07 2.32
CA LEU A 232 -1.43 -19.56 1.10
C LEU A 232 -0.68 -19.00 -0.10
N SER A 233 0.04 -19.86 -0.83
CA SER A 233 0.92 -19.43 -1.92
C SER A 233 0.15 -18.93 -3.14
N ALA A 234 0.77 -18.06 -3.92
CA ALA A 234 0.23 -17.58 -5.19
C ALA A 234 -0.13 -18.73 -6.13
N GLN A 235 0.67 -19.79 -6.13
CA GLN A 235 0.39 -21.00 -6.93
C GLN A 235 -0.89 -21.70 -6.47
N GLN A 236 -1.08 -21.92 -5.18
CA GLN A 236 -2.29 -22.57 -4.63
C GLN A 236 -3.55 -21.74 -4.93
N ILE A 237 -3.47 -20.40 -4.76
CA ILE A 237 -4.58 -19.51 -5.10
C ILE A 237 -4.96 -19.64 -6.57
N ARG A 238 -3.99 -19.60 -7.48
CA ARG A 238 -4.24 -19.76 -8.93
C ARG A 238 -4.79 -21.14 -9.28
N GLN A 239 -4.28 -22.21 -8.66
CA GLN A 239 -4.77 -23.57 -8.89
C GLN A 239 -6.24 -23.73 -8.46
N THR A 240 -6.60 -23.18 -7.30
CA THR A 240 -8.00 -23.18 -6.80
C THR A 240 -8.93 -22.49 -7.80
N ILE A 241 -8.54 -21.31 -8.29
CA ILE A 241 -9.34 -20.53 -9.24
C ILE A 241 -9.40 -21.22 -10.61
N ALA A 242 -8.26 -21.70 -11.11
CA ALA A 242 -8.17 -22.38 -12.41
C ALA A 242 -9.03 -23.65 -12.45
N ALA A 243 -9.03 -24.43 -11.37
CA ALA A 243 -9.84 -25.66 -11.28
C ALA A 243 -11.35 -25.36 -11.35
N ALA A 244 -11.80 -24.26 -10.74
CA ALA A 244 -13.22 -23.89 -10.71
C ALA A 244 -13.71 -23.22 -12.00
N PHE A 245 -12.85 -22.41 -12.65
CA PHE A 245 -13.26 -21.58 -13.79
C PHE A 245 -12.66 -22.05 -15.13
N GLY A 246 -12.13 -23.26 -15.20
CA GLY A 246 -11.70 -23.90 -16.46
C GLY A 246 -10.32 -23.44 -16.95
N GLY A 247 -9.50 -22.84 -16.10
CA GLY A 247 -8.13 -22.42 -16.40
C GLY A 247 -7.85 -20.96 -16.08
N LEU A 248 -6.56 -20.61 -16.07
CA LEU A 248 -6.06 -19.25 -15.93
C LEU A 248 -4.87 -19.07 -16.89
N THR A 249 -4.90 -18.01 -17.68
CA THR A 249 -3.77 -17.60 -18.53
C THR A 249 -3.21 -16.26 -18.02
N PRO A 250 -1.88 -16.03 -18.08
CA PRO A 250 -1.32 -14.74 -17.74
C PRO A 250 -1.95 -13.63 -18.59
N ALA A 251 -2.31 -12.50 -17.98
CA ALA A 251 -2.77 -11.34 -18.74
C ALA A 251 -1.62 -10.76 -19.58
N ALA A 252 -1.91 -10.43 -20.85
CA ALA A 252 -0.90 -9.98 -21.81
C ALA A 252 -0.23 -8.66 -21.40
N ASP A 253 -0.99 -7.76 -20.81
CA ASP A 253 -0.51 -6.40 -20.49
C ASP A 253 -0.48 -6.15 -18.96
N LYS A 254 0.72 -5.83 -18.46
CA LYS A 254 0.87 -5.19 -17.16
C LYS A 254 0.82 -3.68 -17.37
N PRO A 255 -0.12 -2.93 -16.77
CA PRO A 255 -0.12 -1.48 -16.87
C PRO A 255 1.26 -0.91 -16.45
N GLN A 256 1.80 0.02 -17.25
CA GLN A 256 3.14 0.59 -17.05
C GLN A 256 3.32 1.19 -15.65
N ASP A 257 2.23 1.74 -15.06
CA ASP A 257 2.17 2.24 -13.69
C ASP A 257 1.41 1.29 -12.76
N GLY A 258 1.45 -0.01 -13.07
CA GLY A 258 0.81 -1.07 -12.30
C GLY A 258 1.40 -1.20 -10.89
N GLY A 259 0.57 -1.68 -9.96
CA GLY A 259 1.02 -2.08 -8.63
C GLY A 259 1.75 -3.42 -8.64
N PRO A 260 1.92 -4.05 -7.47
CA PRO A 260 2.64 -5.32 -7.33
C PRO A 260 1.86 -6.54 -7.84
N ALA A 261 0.57 -6.39 -8.15
CA ALA A 261 -0.24 -7.52 -8.59
C ALA A 261 0.18 -7.97 -9.99
N ARG A 262 0.32 -9.28 -10.14
CA ARG A 262 0.31 -9.96 -11.44
C ARG A 262 -1.12 -10.39 -11.73
N TYR A 263 -1.52 -10.36 -13.00
CA TYR A 263 -2.89 -10.64 -13.40
C TYR A 263 -2.98 -11.85 -14.28
N TRP A 264 -4.09 -12.57 -14.13
CA TRP A 264 -4.48 -13.71 -14.95
C TRP A 264 -5.91 -13.54 -15.43
N VAL A 265 -6.25 -14.23 -16.50
CA VAL A 265 -7.57 -14.17 -17.15
C VAL A 265 -8.16 -15.57 -17.23
N THR A 266 -9.40 -15.72 -16.84
CA THR A 266 -10.19 -16.94 -17.02
C THR A 266 -10.62 -17.09 -18.50
N PRO A 267 -11.03 -18.27 -18.97
CA PRO A 267 -11.47 -18.47 -20.34
C PRO A 267 -12.63 -17.57 -20.79
N ASP A 268 -13.48 -17.12 -19.86
CA ASP A 268 -14.57 -16.19 -20.09
C ASP A 268 -14.19 -14.70 -19.97
N GLY A 269 -12.88 -14.40 -19.86
CA GLY A 269 -12.32 -13.05 -19.89
C GLY A 269 -12.29 -12.30 -18.56
N ARG A 270 -12.66 -12.94 -17.43
CA ARG A 270 -12.62 -12.29 -16.12
C ARG A 270 -11.20 -12.28 -15.56
N GLN A 271 -10.80 -11.15 -14.98
CA GLN A 271 -9.45 -10.97 -14.44
C GLN A 271 -9.37 -11.33 -12.95
N VAL A 272 -8.22 -11.86 -12.55
CA VAL A 272 -7.79 -12.11 -11.17
C VAL A 272 -6.39 -11.56 -10.98
N GLY A 273 -6.13 -10.90 -9.85
CA GLY A 273 -4.80 -10.44 -9.46
C GLY A 273 -4.24 -11.25 -8.28
N VAL A 274 -2.93 -11.49 -8.28
CA VAL A 274 -2.22 -12.05 -7.13
C VAL A 274 -1.02 -11.18 -6.79
N ILE A 275 -0.83 -10.88 -5.51
CA ILE A 275 0.32 -10.14 -4.97
C ILE A 275 1.17 -11.13 -4.18
N SER A 276 2.13 -11.73 -4.86
CA SER A 276 2.98 -12.80 -4.36
C SER A 276 4.27 -12.23 -3.76
N ALA A 277 4.16 -11.66 -2.56
CA ALA A 277 5.31 -11.06 -1.88
C ALA A 277 6.29 -12.11 -1.34
N MET A 278 5.81 -13.33 -1.05
CA MET A 278 6.57 -14.37 -0.38
C MET A 278 7.09 -15.45 -1.33
N THR A 279 6.27 -15.89 -2.28
CA THR A 279 6.59 -17.07 -3.12
C THR A 279 7.05 -16.73 -4.53
N GLU A 280 6.62 -15.59 -5.09
CA GLU A 280 6.98 -15.15 -6.44
C GLU A 280 7.28 -13.66 -6.43
N HIS A 281 8.49 -13.29 -6.04
CA HIS A 281 8.88 -11.90 -5.86
C HIS A 281 8.63 -11.03 -7.11
N PHE A 282 8.23 -9.79 -6.87
CA PHE A 282 8.00 -8.77 -7.90
C PHE A 282 8.96 -7.58 -7.74
N CYS A 283 10.11 -7.80 -7.08
CA CYS A 283 11.06 -6.76 -6.73
C CYS A 283 11.75 -6.16 -7.94
N ASP A 284 12.00 -6.97 -8.98
CA ASP A 284 12.68 -6.54 -10.21
C ASP A 284 11.92 -5.44 -10.96
N ASP A 285 10.59 -5.46 -10.87
CA ASP A 285 9.71 -4.45 -11.48
C ASP A 285 9.20 -3.38 -10.48
N CYS A 286 9.81 -3.28 -9.31
CA CYS A 286 9.30 -2.42 -8.25
C CYS A 286 9.53 -0.93 -8.54
N ASN A 287 8.50 -0.22 -8.95
CA ASN A 287 8.48 1.20 -9.31
C ASN A 287 8.00 2.13 -8.19
N ARG A 288 8.04 1.69 -6.91
CA ARG A 288 7.33 2.35 -5.79
C ARG A 288 8.27 2.88 -4.74
N LEU A 289 7.86 4.02 -4.15
CA LEU A 289 8.35 4.53 -2.88
C LEU A 289 7.17 4.66 -1.91
N ARG A 290 7.46 4.80 -0.61
CA ARG A 290 6.47 4.96 0.44
C ARG A 290 6.81 6.17 1.30
N LEU A 291 5.82 7.04 1.49
CA LEU A 291 5.86 8.16 2.45
C LEU A 291 4.95 7.81 3.61
N THR A 292 5.49 7.79 4.82
CA THR A 292 4.70 7.56 6.04
C THR A 292 3.90 8.80 6.42
N ALA A 293 2.91 8.64 7.28
CA ALA A 293 2.11 9.75 7.79
C ALA A 293 2.95 10.80 8.56
N SER A 294 4.06 10.37 9.15
CA SER A 294 5.03 11.23 9.85
C SER A 294 6.15 11.78 8.93
N GLY A 295 6.08 11.53 7.63
CA GLY A 295 7.00 12.10 6.63
C GLY A 295 8.27 11.28 6.38
N GLY A 296 8.39 10.07 6.90
CA GLY A 296 9.48 9.16 6.58
C GLY A 296 9.34 8.59 5.16
N LEU A 297 10.37 8.76 4.33
CA LEU A 297 10.44 8.20 2.99
C LEU A 297 11.18 6.87 3.03
N HIS A 298 10.49 5.78 2.66
CA HIS A 298 11.05 4.43 2.55
C HIS A 298 11.17 4.00 1.09
N ALA A 299 12.35 3.51 0.70
CA ALA A 299 12.59 2.96 -0.62
C ALA A 299 11.93 1.56 -0.81
N CYS A 300 11.82 0.79 0.27
CA CYS A 300 11.26 -0.56 0.27
C CYS A 300 10.37 -0.80 1.49
N LEU A 301 9.37 -1.69 1.34
CA LEU A 301 8.52 -2.14 2.46
C LEU A 301 9.31 -3.02 3.43
N GLY A 302 10.20 -3.86 2.92
CA GLY A 302 10.89 -4.89 3.69
C GLY A 302 12.07 -4.41 4.55
N TYR A 303 12.33 -3.10 4.64
CA TYR A 303 13.44 -2.55 5.42
C TYR A 303 13.00 -1.34 6.22
N ASP A 304 13.65 -1.09 7.36
CA ASP A 304 13.32 0.01 8.27
C ASP A 304 13.95 1.35 7.88
N ASP A 305 14.92 1.34 6.96
CA ASP A 305 15.62 2.55 6.50
C ASP A 305 14.64 3.61 5.98
N SER A 306 14.76 4.83 6.46
CA SER A 306 13.94 5.96 6.01
C SER A 306 14.67 7.29 6.13
N ILE A 307 14.23 8.28 5.34
CA ILE A 307 14.68 9.68 5.43
C ILE A 307 13.46 10.54 5.74
N SER A 308 13.54 11.40 6.75
CA SER A 308 12.43 12.28 7.13
C SER A 308 12.32 13.48 6.20
N LEU A 309 11.38 13.45 5.27
CA LEU A 309 11.07 14.63 4.43
C LEU A 309 10.36 15.71 5.24
N ARG A 310 9.58 15.34 6.26
CA ARG A 310 8.94 16.28 7.19
C ARG A 310 9.97 17.16 7.88
N ASP A 311 11.02 16.56 8.44
CA ASP A 311 12.00 17.32 9.23
C ASP A 311 12.81 18.25 8.30
N ILE A 312 13.07 17.85 7.06
CA ILE A 312 13.67 18.72 6.05
C ILE A 312 12.78 19.96 5.82
N LEU A 313 11.47 19.75 5.57
CA LEU A 313 10.53 20.85 5.35
C LEU A 313 10.43 21.79 6.56
N ARG A 314 10.25 21.22 7.76
CA ARG A 314 10.01 22.00 8.98
C ARG A 314 11.26 22.71 9.48
N ASN A 315 12.45 22.27 9.09
CA ASN A 315 13.72 22.95 9.36
C ASN A 315 14.10 23.96 8.26
N GLY A 316 13.18 24.32 7.36
CA GLY A 316 13.39 25.33 6.33
C GLY A 316 14.15 24.84 5.10
N GLY A 317 14.24 23.52 4.91
CA GLY A 317 14.82 22.93 3.70
C GLY A 317 13.99 23.28 2.45
N ASP A 318 14.69 23.63 1.39
CA ASP A 318 14.12 23.98 0.10
C ASP A 318 13.84 22.74 -0.80
N GLN A 319 13.39 22.99 -2.00
CA GLN A 319 13.14 21.95 -2.99
C GLN A 319 14.41 21.13 -3.32
N SER A 320 15.58 21.75 -3.30
CA SER A 320 16.86 21.08 -3.56
C SER A 320 17.22 20.08 -2.46
N ALA A 321 16.96 20.45 -1.19
CA ALA A 321 17.14 19.55 -0.06
C ALA A 321 16.22 18.31 -0.16
N LEU A 322 14.96 18.51 -0.56
CA LEU A 322 14.04 17.40 -0.80
C LEU A 322 14.50 16.51 -1.96
N HIS A 323 14.95 17.09 -3.07
CA HIS A 323 15.51 16.33 -4.21
C HIS A 323 16.69 15.47 -3.77
N THR A 324 17.62 16.03 -2.98
CA THR A 324 18.79 15.31 -2.47
C THR A 324 18.37 14.13 -1.60
N ALA A 325 17.44 14.33 -0.67
CA ALA A 325 16.94 13.28 0.21
C ALA A 325 16.21 12.16 -0.56
N ILE A 326 15.41 12.53 -1.57
CA ILE A 326 14.74 11.56 -2.43
C ILE A 326 15.77 10.75 -3.23
N ALA A 327 16.77 11.40 -3.81
CA ALA A 327 17.84 10.73 -4.54
C ALA A 327 18.63 9.75 -3.67
N GLN A 328 18.96 10.13 -2.43
CA GLN A 328 19.59 9.23 -1.45
C GLN A 328 18.73 8.01 -1.14
N SER A 329 17.43 8.21 -0.88
CA SER A 329 16.50 7.10 -0.62
C SER A 329 16.45 6.10 -1.79
N ILE A 330 16.45 6.60 -3.03
CA ILE A 330 16.36 5.78 -4.24
C ILE A 330 17.69 5.05 -4.51
N THR A 331 18.82 5.70 -4.32
CA THR A 331 20.14 5.07 -4.43
C THR A 331 20.29 3.92 -3.43
N GLY A 332 19.72 4.05 -2.23
CA GLY A 332 19.69 3.01 -1.21
C GLY A 332 18.68 1.88 -1.46
N LYS A 333 17.89 1.95 -2.54
CA LYS A 333 16.87 0.93 -2.83
C LYS A 333 17.50 -0.40 -3.23
N ARG A 334 17.20 -1.43 -2.45
CA ARG A 334 17.81 -2.77 -2.58
C ARG A 334 17.15 -3.60 -3.69
N PRO A 335 17.82 -4.67 -4.21
CA PRO A 335 17.26 -5.55 -5.24
C PRO A 335 15.98 -6.24 -4.81
N GLY A 336 15.92 -6.74 -3.57
CA GLY A 336 14.79 -7.46 -3.00
C GLY A 336 14.46 -7.02 -1.59
N HIS A 337 13.46 -7.64 -1.00
CA HIS A 337 13.12 -7.51 0.42
C HIS A 337 13.77 -8.61 1.25
N SER A 338 13.71 -8.47 2.59
CA SER A 338 14.27 -9.43 3.56
C SER A 338 13.23 -10.36 4.18
N PHE A 339 12.04 -10.50 3.58
CA PHE A 339 11.03 -11.41 4.10
C PHE A 339 11.45 -12.86 3.93
N GLU A 340 11.37 -13.64 5.00
CA GLU A 340 11.59 -15.07 5.00
C GLU A 340 10.27 -15.81 5.31
N SER A 341 10.09 -16.95 4.70
CA SER A 341 8.90 -17.80 4.90
C SER A 341 8.79 -18.36 6.33
N SER A 342 9.90 -18.35 7.08
CA SER A 342 9.94 -18.70 8.49
C SER A 342 9.29 -17.66 9.41
N GLY A 343 9.03 -16.43 8.90
CA GLY A 343 8.64 -15.28 9.69
C GLY A 343 9.80 -14.58 10.39
N VAL A 344 11.02 -15.11 10.29
CA VAL A 344 12.25 -14.47 10.77
C VAL A 344 12.72 -13.47 9.72
N GLY A 345 13.26 -12.35 10.16
CA GLY A 345 13.60 -11.24 9.25
C GLY A 345 12.39 -10.39 8.92
N GLY A 346 12.57 -9.41 8.09
CA GLY A 346 11.54 -8.42 7.83
C GLY A 346 11.66 -7.20 8.75
N PRO A 347 10.91 -6.12 8.45
CA PRO A 347 11.02 -4.86 9.15
C PRO A 347 10.39 -4.93 10.54
N THR A 348 10.92 -4.12 11.46
CA THR A 348 10.35 -3.93 12.80
C THR A 348 9.07 -3.11 12.77
N LYS A 349 8.91 -2.27 11.75
CA LYS A 349 7.74 -1.39 11.59
C LYS A 349 6.45 -2.15 11.31
N HIS A 350 5.37 -1.62 11.82
CA HIS A 350 4.03 -2.15 11.58
C HIS A 350 3.51 -1.75 10.19
N MET A 351 2.67 -2.60 9.59
CA MET A 351 2.05 -2.32 8.28
C MET A 351 1.28 -0.99 8.30
N ILE A 352 0.61 -0.70 9.39
CA ILE A 352 -0.20 0.52 9.57
C ILE A 352 0.63 1.81 9.48
N SER A 353 1.90 1.79 9.92
CA SER A 353 2.76 2.97 9.90
C SER A 353 3.28 3.32 8.51
N VAL A 354 3.39 2.33 7.63
CA VAL A 354 3.97 2.50 6.27
C VAL A 354 2.91 2.47 5.15
N GLY A 355 1.66 2.38 5.52
CA GLY A 355 0.55 2.36 4.58
C GLY A 355 0.42 1.01 3.86
N GLY A 356 -0.41 0.16 4.39
CA GLY A 356 -0.72 -1.19 3.87
C GLY A 356 -1.40 -1.20 2.52
#